data_612d0423f9c3e3fdbc3893e71699f003
#
_entry.id   612d0423f9c3e3fdbc3893e71699f003
#
_cell.length_a   1.000
_cell.length_b   1.000
_cell.length_c   1.000
_cell.angle_alpha   90.00
_cell.angle_beta   90.00
_cell.angle_gamma   90.00
#
_symmetry.space_group_name_H-M   'P 1'
#
loop_
_entity.id
_entity.type
_entity.pdbx_description
1 polymer ?
#
loop_
_entity_poly.entity_id
_entity_poly.type
_entity_poly.pdbx_seq_one_letter_code
_entity_poly.pdbx_strand_id
1 'polypeptide(L)'
;MMKSIQARRCLFILCLILSGLIFQSCATVFYKEAAPPLPNIKSIAVLPIDRAVTKPGQEKATCALSDTTFDTSNVPPEASSKLTETLVSLLKDDPRFRPIPEGECIGFLNAFLKADIKASQLHLIQSFGRELGVEAVLYGKLYRFNERIGSSYSVQRPASVAFSLHLIRVSDGAVLWQYTFDETQQPLTENLLKANLYKESGLKWLTADQLASYGITQACRSLKKRLP
;
A
#
# COMPACT_ATOMS: atom_id res chain seq x y z
N MET A 1 -51.23 -12.82 -50.26
CA MET A 1 -50.61 -11.60 -49.65
C MET A 1 -50.56 -11.64 -48.11
N MET A 2 -51.49 -12.28 -47.40
CA MET A 2 -51.55 -12.37 -45.92
C MET A 2 -50.44 -13.24 -45.29
N LYS A 3 -49.94 -14.33 -45.89
CA LYS A 3 -48.92 -15.21 -45.31
C LYS A 3 -47.53 -14.55 -45.16
N SER A 4 -47.19 -13.58 -46.04
CA SER A 4 -45.88 -12.92 -45.96
C SER A 4 -45.76 -11.87 -44.83
N ILE A 5 -46.90 -11.28 -44.40
CA ILE A 5 -46.95 -10.32 -43.33
C ILE A 5 -46.81 -11.00 -41.96
N GLN A 6 -47.41 -12.19 -41.80
CA GLN A 6 -47.26 -13.01 -40.58
C GLN A 6 -45.82 -13.50 -40.38
N ALA A 7 -45.17 -13.97 -41.47
CA ALA A 7 -43.77 -14.40 -41.41
C ALA A 7 -42.80 -13.27 -41.01
N ARG A 8 -43.01 -12.05 -41.49
CA ARG A 8 -42.23 -10.87 -41.12
C ARG A 8 -42.46 -10.48 -39.67
N ARG A 9 -43.68 -10.57 -39.16
CA ARG A 9 -43.98 -10.28 -37.74
C ARG A 9 -43.35 -11.32 -36.80
N CYS A 10 -43.37 -12.60 -37.12
CA CYS A 10 -42.70 -13.66 -36.36
C CYS A 10 -41.17 -13.46 -36.35
N LEU A 11 -40.58 -13.09 -37.49
CA LEU A 11 -39.14 -12.84 -37.59
C LEU A 11 -38.72 -11.60 -36.69
N PHE A 12 -39.53 -10.54 -36.68
CA PHE A 12 -39.29 -9.37 -35.85
C PHE A 12 -39.39 -9.67 -34.36
N ILE A 13 -40.36 -10.48 -33.95
CA ILE A 13 -40.52 -10.90 -32.54
C ILE A 13 -39.36 -11.81 -32.13
N LEU A 14 -38.91 -12.71 -33.00
CA LEU A 14 -37.77 -13.58 -32.76
C LEU A 14 -36.47 -12.79 -32.60
N CYS A 15 -36.24 -11.76 -33.41
CA CYS A 15 -35.08 -10.87 -33.30
C CYS A 15 -35.11 -10.02 -32.00
N LEU A 16 -36.31 -9.58 -31.56
CA LEU A 16 -36.46 -8.86 -30.31
C LEU A 16 -36.20 -9.74 -29.08
N ILE A 17 -36.60 -11.03 -29.14
CA ILE A 17 -36.31 -11.98 -28.06
C ILE A 17 -34.82 -12.34 -28.04
N LEU A 18 -34.20 -12.52 -29.20
CA LEU A 18 -32.76 -12.80 -29.32
C LEU A 18 -31.90 -11.61 -28.86
N SER A 19 -32.29 -10.36 -29.14
CA SER A 19 -31.60 -9.19 -28.67
C SER A 19 -31.75 -8.98 -27.13
N GLY A 20 -32.88 -9.38 -26.54
CA GLY A 20 -33.08 -9.38 -25.10
C GLY A 20 -32.20 -10.38 -24.34
N LEU A 21 -31.83 -11.50 -24.94
CA LEU A 21 -30.96 -12.50 -24.33
C LEU A 21 -29.47 -12.13 -24.36
N ILE A 22 -29.06 -11.21 -25.22
CA ILE A 22 -27.66 -10.74 -25.29
C ILE A 22 -27.36 -9.72 -24.22
N PHE A 23 -28.37 -9.05 -23.61
CA PHE A 23 -28.20 -8.09 -22.50
C PHE A 23 -28.17 -8.71 -21.10
N GLN A 24 -28.29 -10.03 -20.95
CA GLN A 24 -27.91 -10.72 -19.72
C GLN A 24 -26.38 -10.94 -19.66
N SER A 25 -25.61 -9.91 -20.01
CA SER A 25 -24.21 -9.83 -19.64
C SER A 25 -24.15 -9.86 -18.13
N CYS A 26 -23.67 -10.96 -17.57
CA CYS A 26 -23.31 -11.10 -16.16
C CYS A 26 -22.48 -9.89 -15.76
N ALA A 27 -23.11 -8.90 -15.14
CA ALA A 27 -22.44 -8.02 -14.24
C ALA A 27 -22.01 -8.89 -13.05
N THR A 28 -20.90 -9.61 -13.20
CA THR A 28 -20.15 -10.14 -12.08
C THR A 28 -19.73 -8.91 -11.29
N VAL A 29 -20.56 -8.52 -10.32
CA VAL A 29 -20.17 -7.60 -9.28
C VAL A 29 -19.04 -8.33 -8.61
N PHE A 30 -17.79 -7.90 -8.89
CA PHE A 30 -16.63 -8.29 -8.13
C PHE A 30 -16.85 -7.73 -6.72
N TYR A 31 -17.58 -8.46 -5.89
CA TYR A 31 -17.53 -8.29 -4.46
C TYR A 31 -16.07 -8.57 -4.09
N LYS A 32 -15.31 -7.50 -3.89
CA LYS A 32 -13.99 -7.61 -3.26
C LYS A 32 -14.29 -8.09 -1.84
N GLU A 33 -14.23 -9.40 -1.68
CA GLU A 33 -14.45 -10.05 -0.39
C GLU A 33 -13.55 -9.35 0.64
N ALA A 34 -14.15 -8.87 1.70
CA ALA A 34 -13.39 -8.20 2.75
C ALA A 34 -12.38 -9.22 3.28
N ALA A 35 -11.09 -8.88 3.18
CA ALA A 35 -10.05 -9.78 3.67
C ALA A 35 -10.36 -10.19 5.10
N PRO A 36 -10.20 -11.48 5.47
CA PRO A 36 -10.57 -11.99 6.79
C PRO A 36 -9.87 -11.20 7.91
N PRO A 37 -10.49 -11.08 9.08
CA PRO A 37 -9.88 -10.42 10.23
C PRO A 37 -8.54 -11.08 10.56
N LEU A 38 -7.61 -10.30 11.08
CA LEU A 38 -6.32 -10.83 11.54
C LEU A 38 -6.50 -11.71 12.77
N PRO A 39 -5.60 -12.67 13.01
CA PRO A 39 -5.61 -13.42 14.27
C PRO A 39 -5.43 -12.45 15.45
N ASN A 40 -5.88 -12.85 16.64
CA ASN A 40 -5.68 -12.06 17.85
C ASN A 40 -4.20 -12.00 18.21
N ILE A 41 -3.53 -10.86 17.93
CA ILE A 41 -2.12 -10.61 18.22
C ILE A 41 -2.06 -9.62 19.38
N LYS A 42 -1.33 -10.00 20.42
CA LYS A 42 -1.23 -9.23 21.67
C LYS A 42 -0.04 -8.28 21.71
N SER A 43 1.02 -8.58 20.94
CA SER A 43 2.25 -7.78 20.95
C SER A 43 2.85 -7.66 19.54
N ILE A 44 3.09 -6.43 19.13
CA ILE A 44 3.61 -6.08 17.81
C ILE A 44 4.79 -5.13 17.97
N ALA A 45 5.98 -5.54 17.57
CA ALA A 45 7.11 -4.63 17.45
C ALA A 45 6.95 -3.77 16.21
N VAL A 46 7.04 -2.45 16.38
CA VAL A 46 7.02 -1.48 15.27
C VAL A 46 8.46 -1.06 15.01
N LEU A 47 9.02 -1.52 13.89
CA LEU A 47 10.38 -1.17 13.51
C LEU A 47 10.42 0.21 12.84
N PRO A 48 11.55 0.92 12.92
CA PRO A 48 11.80 2.09 12.10
C PRO A 48 11.60 1.75 10.62
N ILE A 49 10.97 2.66 9.87
CA ILE A 49 10.83 2.51 8.42
C ILE A 49 12.22 2.63 7.80
N ASP A 50 12.66 1.55 7.17
CA ASP A 50 13.92 1.50 6.47
C ASP A 50 13.82 2.24 5.12
N ARG A 51 14.93 2.65 4.56
CA ARG A 51 15.00 3.25 3.23
C ARG A 51 15.62 2.29 2.22
N ALA A 52 15.10 2.30 1.00
CA ALA A 52 15.74 1.57 -0.07
C ALA A 52 17.08 2.22 -0.40
N VAL A 53 18.15 1.43 -0.30
CA VAL A 53 19.49 1.85 -0.76
C VAL A 53 19.64 1.31 -2.17
N THR A 54 19.74 2.22 -3.14
CA THR A 54 19.91 1.88 -4.55
C THR A 54 21.32 2.16 -5.00
N LYS A 55 21.84 1.32 -5.91
CA LYS A 55 23.10 1.57 -6.58
C LYS A 55 22.96 2.73 -7.57
N PRO A 56 24.02 3.47 -7.89
CA PRO A 56 23.98 4.48 -8.95
C PRO A 56 23.41 3.88 -10.24
N GLY A 57 22.41 4.55 -10.83
CA GLY A 57 21.73 4.07 -12.04
C GLY A 57 20.64 3.00 -11.82
N GLN A 58 20.40 2.58 -10.59
CA GLN A 58 19.30 1.68 -10.28
C GLN A 58 18.01 2.48 -10.04
N GLU A 59 17.11 2.44 -11.04
CA GLU A 59 15.84 3.17 -11.02
C GLU A 59 14.70 2.39 -10.34
N LYS A 60 14.89 1.09 -10.11
CA LYS A 60 13.84 0.21 -9.56
C LYS A 60 14.38 -0.66 -8.43
N ALA A 61 13.52 -0.93 -7.45
CA ALA A 61 13.77 -1.91 -6.40
C ALA A 61 12.53 -2.78 -6.18
N THR A 62 12.76 -4.08 -5.99
CA THR A 62 11.70 -5.04 -5.70
C THR A 62 11.65 -5.31 -4.20
N CYS A 63 10.45 -5.27 -3.62
CA CYS A 63 10.23 -5.69 -2.26
C CYS A 63 10.23 -7.22 -2.20
N ALA A 64 11.22 -7.81 -1.55
CA ALA A 64 11.31 -9.26 -1.44
C ALA A 64 10.15 -9.91 -0.66
N LEU A 65 9.43 -9.15 0.18
CA LEU A 65 8.30 -9.68 0.96
C LEU A 65 6.99 -9.78 0.16
N SER A 66 6.79 -8.88 -0.83
CA SER A 66 5.56 -8.80 -1.62
C SER A 66 5.75 -8.96 -3.11
N ASP A 67 7.00 -9.10 -3.58
CA ASP A 67 7.39 -9.16 -5.00
C ASP A 67 6.96 -7.91 -5.81
N THR A 68 6.57 -6.83 -5.11
CA THR A 68 6.19 -5.56 -5.75
C THR A 68 7.44 -4.78 -6.14
N THR A 69 7.48 -4.31 -7.37
CA THR A 69 8.56 -3.47 -7.88
C THR A 69 8.15 -1.99 -7.84
N PHE A 70 9.03 -1.15 -7.32
CA PHE A 70 8.87 0.29 -7.17
C PHE A 70 9.90 1.04 -8.00
N ASP A 71 9.50 2.16 -8.59
CA ASP A 71 10.47 3.16 -9.03
C ASP A 71 11.10 3.81 -7.79
N THR A 72 12.40 4.00 -7.82
CA THR A 72 13.17 4.47 -6.67
C THR A 72 13.68 5.90 -6.85
N SER A 73 14.03 6.52 -5.74
CA SER A 73 14.79 7.79 -5.72
C SER A 73 15.82 7.77 -4.60
N ASN A 74 16.68 8.79 -4.55
CA ASN A 74 17.52 9.01 -3.39
C ASN A 74 16.63 9.46 -2.21
N VAL A 75 16.35 8.54 -1.29
CA VAL A 75 15.52 8.80 -0.11
C VAL A 75 16.36 9.45 0.99
N PRO A 76 16.06 10.69 1.41
CA PRO A 76 16.75 11.33 2.53
C PRO A 76 16.53 10.55 3.83
N PRO A 77 17.56 10.41 4.72
CA PRO A 77 17.39 9.76 6.02
C PRO A 77 16.27 10.37 6.83
N GLU A 78 16.12 11.69 6.80
CA GLU A 78 15.11 12.45 7.54
C GLU A 78 13.68 12.07 7.11
N ALA A 79 13.49 11.69 5.84
CA ALA A 79 12.18 11.28 5.33
C ALA A 79 11.70 9.97 5.97
N SER A 80 12.60 8.98 6.12
CA SER A 80 12.25 7.71 6.77
C SER A 80 12.02 7.88 8.28
N SER A 81 12.80 8.73 8.95
CA SER A 81 12.63 9.05 10.37
C SER A 81 11.28 9.73 10.63
N LYS A 82 10.93 10.78 9.88
CA LYS A 82 9.63 11.46 9.97
C LYS A 82 8.46 10.53 9.70
N LEU A 83 8.61 9.64 8.72
CA LEU A 83 7.56 8.67 8.38
C LEU A 83 7.38 7.65 9.51
N THR A 84 8.48 7.23 10.17
CA THR A 84 8.47 6.40 11.37
C THR A 84 7.76 7.10 12.53
N GLU A 85 8.09 8.35 12.81
CA GLU A 85 7.45 9.15 13.86
C GLU A 85 5.94 9.27 13.62
N THR A 86 5.54 9.51 12.37
CA THR A 86 4.12 9.58 11.99
C THR A 86 3.42 8.24 12.24
N LEU A 87 4.03 7.12 11.82
CA LEU A 87 3.50 5.78 12.04
C LEU A 87 3.32 5.50 13.53
N VAL A 88 4.35 5.72 14.32
CA VAL A 88 4.34 5.51 15.77
C VAL A 88 3.27 6.38 16.44
N SER A 89 3.17 7.66 16.08
CA SER A 89 2.15 8.57 16.60
C SER A 89 0.72 8.09 16.34
N LEU A 90 0.46 7.51 15.16
CA LEU A 90 -0.86 6.98 14.80
C LEU A 90 -1.20 5.66 15.51
N LEU A 91 -0.19 4.93 16.00
CA LEU A 91 -0.35 3.64 16.67
C LEU A 91 -0.25 3.72 18.20
N LYS A 92 0.19 4.83 18.77
CA LYS A 92 0.52 5.01 20.19
C LYS A 92 -0.60 4.68 21.19
N ASP A 93 -1.88 4.87 20.78
CA ASP A 93 -3.03 4.65 21.66
C ASP A 93 -3.44 3.17 21.76
N ASP A 94 -2.83 2.30 20.98
CA ASP A 94 -3.07 0.87 21.01
C ASP A 94 -1.89 0.15 21.69
N PRO A 95 -2.06 -0.40 22.90
CA PRO A 95 -0.98 -0.97 23.69
C PRO A 95 -0.33 -2.21 23.07
N ARG A 96 -0.92 -2.78 22.03
CA ARG A 96 -0.33 -3.91 21.28
C ARG A 96 0.93 -3.49 20.52
N PHE A 97 1.03 -2.22 20.10
CA PHE A 97 2.15 -1.71 19.32
C PHE A 97 3.26 -1.18 20.22
N ARG A 98 4.43 -1.79 20.12
CA ARG A 98 5.64 -1.39 20.82
C ARG A 98 6.66 -0.84 19.81
N PRO A 99 6.88 0.49 19.76
CA PRO A 99 7.94 1.07 18.94
C PRO A 99 9.31 0.59 19.43
N ILE A 100 10.17 0.19 18.51
CA ILE A 100 11.55 -0.21 18.80
C ILE A 100 12.47 0.92 18.35
N PRO A 101 13.33 1.46 19.24
CA PRO A 101 14.27 2.49 18.88
C PRO A 101 15.25 2.04 17.79
N GLU A 102 15.66 2.96 16.92
CA GLU A 102 16.59 2.67 15.84
C GLU A 102 17.91 2.04 16.35
N GLY A 103 18.41 2.50 17.47
CA GLY A 103 19.62 1.93 18.10
C GLY A 103 19.52 0.44 18.43
N GLU A 104 18.33 -0.03 18.83
CA GLU A 104 18.08 -1.46 19.07
C GLU A 104 17.95 -2.27 17.78
N CYS A 105 17.67 -1.60 16.66
CA CYS A 105 17.44 -2.24 15.35
C CYS A 105 18.68 -2.25 14.44
N ILE A 106 19.76 -1.54 14.75
CA ILE A 106 20.89 -1.34 13.83
C ILE A 106 21.48 -2.67 13.34
N GLY A 107 21.73 -3.61 14.23
CA GLY A 107 22.26 -4.93 13.87
C GLY A 107 21.33 -5.71 12.94
N PHE A 108 20.03 -5.71 13.27
CA PHE A 108 19.00 -6.35 12.48
C PHE A 108 18.87 -5.69 11.10
N LEU A 109 18.73 -4.36 11.03
CA LEU A 109 18.55 -3.64 9.77
C LEU A 109 19.76 -3.84 8.84
N ASN A 110 20.99 -3.83 9.36
CA ASN A 110 22.19 -4.09 8.57
C ASN A 110 22.22 -5.53 8.00
N ALA A 111 21.77 -6.52 8.77
CA ALA A 111 21.65 -7.89 8.27
C ALA A 111 20.52 -8.02 7.23
N PHE A 112 19.39 -7.33 7.47
CA PHE A 112 18.23 -7.35 6.60
C PHE A 112 18.49 -6.72 5.22
N LEU A 113 19.27 -5.63 5.17
CA LEU A 113 19.69 -4.99 3.92
C LEU A 113 20.54 -5.89 3.03
N LYS A 114 21.29 -6.84 3.64
CA LYS A 114 22.13 -7.81 2.92
C LYS A 114 21.35 -9.05 2.46
N ALA A 115 20.13 -9.23 2.94
CA ALA A 115 19.30 -10.39 2.63
C ALA A 115 18.50 -10.13 1.35
N ASP A 116 18.92 -10.73 0.23
CA ASP A 116 18.33 -10.50 -1.10
C ASP A 116 17.09 -11.33 -1.39
N ILE A 117 16.82 -12.36 -0.59
CA ILE A 117 15.71 -13.30 -0.83
C ILE A 117 14.70 -13.27 0.32
N LYS A 118 13.44 -13.48 -0.03
CA LYS A 118 12.28 -13.47 0.90
C LYS A 118 12.48 -14.39 2.11
N ALA A 119 12.94 -15.61 1.89
CA ALA A 119 13.15 -16.58 2.97
C ALA A 119 14.16 -16.08 4.01
N SER A 120 15.27 -15.46 3.57
CA SER A 120 16.27 -14.87 4.46
C SER A 120 15.72 -13.67 5.23
N GLN A 121 14.95 -12.81 4.59
CA GLN A 121 14.31 -11.66 5.24
C GLN A 121 13.29 -12.11 6.28
N LEU A 122 12.44 -13.08 5.97
CA LEU A 122 11.48 -13.63 6.93
C LEU A 122 12.17 -14.28 8.12
N HIS A 123 13.24 -15.03 7.89
CA HIS A 123 14.01 -15.65 8.96
C HIS A 123 14.63 -14.61 9.91
N LEU A 124 15.17 -13.52 9.39
CA LEU A 124 15.71 -12.41 10.19
C LEU A 124 14.62 -11.74 11.04
N ILE A 125 13.45 -11.45 10.44
CA ILE A 125 12.30 -10.89 11.16
C ILE A 125 11.84 -11.82 12.29
N GLN A 126 11.73 -13.12 12.02
CA GLN A 126 11.35 -14.10 13.03
C GLN A 126 12.38 -14.18 14.17
N SER A 127 13.67 -14.20 13.85
CA SER A 127 14.74 -14.26 14.85
C SER A 127 14.72 -13.01 15.74
N PHE A 128 14.62 -11.84 15.14
CA PHE A 128 14.55 -10.57 15.86
C PHE A 128 13.27 -10.45 16.69
N GLY A 129 12.12 -10.84 16.13
CA GLY A 129 10.86 -10.84 16.88
C GLY A 129 10.86 -11.80 18.07
N ARG A 130 11.53 -12.97 17.97
CA ARG A 130 11.74 -13.88 19.10
C ARG A 130 12.62 -13.26 20.19
N GLU A 131 13.69 -12.57 19.79
CA GLU A 131 14.57 -11.86 20.73
C GLU A 131 13.82 -10.75 21.49
N LEU A 132 12.94 -10.03 20.82
CA LEU A 132 12.08 -9.01 21.42
C LEU A 132 10.92 -9.58 22.25
N GLY A 133 10.62 -10.88 22.14
CA GLY A 133 9.50 -11.53 22.81
C GLY A 133 8.13 -11.08 22.31
N VAL A 134 7.99 -10.75 21.01
CA VAL A 134 6.73 -10.28 20.40
C VAL A 134 6.11 -11.34 19.50
N GLU A 135 4.79 -11.25 19.30
CA GLU A 135 4.06 -12.18 18.44
C GLU A 135 4.13 -11.82 16.95
N ALA A 136 4.26 -10.51 16.65
CA ALA A 136 4.41 -10.02 15.28
C ALA A 136 5.35 -8.82 15.20
N VAL A 137 5.83 -8.56 14.00
CA VAL A 137 6.69 -7.43 13.65
C VAL A 137 6.04 -6.63 12.53
N LEU A 138 5.89 -5.33 12.72
CA LEU A 138 5.51 -4.38 11.68
C LEU A 138 6.79 -3.77 11.10
N TYR A 139 7.10 -4.15 9.86
CA TYR A 139 8.25 -3.69 9.09
C TYR A 139 7.81 -2.83 7.93
N GLY A 140 8.53 -1.75 7.66
CA GLY A 140 8.27 -0.83 6.56
C GLY A 140 9.53 -0.44 5.78
N LYS A 141 9.35 -0.14 4.49
CA LYS A 141 10.43 0.33 3.62
C LYS A 141 9.96 1.44 2.71
N LEU A 142 10.72 2.53 2.66
CA LEU A 142 10.50 3.71 1.81
C LEU A 142 11.40 3.61 0.58
N TYR A 143 10.79 3.58 -0.62
CA TYR A 143 11.49 3.37 -1.90
C TYR A 143 11.69 4.66 -2.68
N ARG A 144 10.74 5.58 -2.60
CA ARG A 144 10.76 6.86 -3.32
C ARG A 144 10.24 7.97 -2.44
N PHE A 145 10.94 9.10 -2.46
CA PHE A 145 10.53 10.31 -1.78
C PHE A 145 11.02 11.52 -2.58
N ASN A 146 10.19 11.97 -3.52
CA ASN A 146 10.49 13.10 -4.37
C ASN A 146 9.63 14.28 -3.97
N GLU A 147 10.27 15.39 -3.61
CA GLU A 147 9.57 16.64 -3.31
C GLU A 147 9.01 17.25 -4.60
N ARG A 148 7.89 17.96 -4.49
CA ARG A 148 7.35 18.75 -5.57
C ARG A 148 8.30 19.88 -5.95
N ILE A 149 8.33 20.24 -7.23
CA ILE A 149 8.98 21.46 -7.70
C ILE A 149 7.87 22.44 -8.09
N GLY A 150 7.85 23.60 -7.42
CA GLY A 150 6.84 24.63 -7.60
C GLY A 150 6.04 24.93 -6.33
N SER A 151 4.92 25.67 -6.50
CA SER A 151 4.08 26.11 -5.39
C SER A 151 2.91 25.13 -5.12
N SER A 152 2.10 25.44 -4.11
CA SER A 152 0.87 24.69 -3.81
C SER A 152 -0.20 24.78 -4.90
N TYR A 153 -0.11 25.75 -5.79
CA TYR A 153 -1.11 26.00 -6.83
C TYR A 153 -0.57 25.83 -8.25
N SER A 154 0.76 25.82 -8.42
CA SER A 154 1.41 25.64 -9.71
C SER A 154 2.65 24.78 -9.54
N VAL A 155 2.65 23.61 -10.13
CA VAL A 155 3.71 22.62 -10.00
C VAL A 155 4.35 22.32 -11.35
N GLN A 156 5.68 22.25 -11.39
CA GLN A 156 6.45 21.77 -12.53
C GLN A 156 6.64 20.25 -12.44
N ARG A 157 6.87 19.76 -11.23
CA ARG A 157 6.96 18.33 -10.92
C ARG A 157 6.22 18.05 -9.62
N PRO A 158 5.22 17.16 -9.62
CA PRO A 158 4.48 16.80 -8.41
C PRO A 158 5.31 16.00 -7.43
N ALA A 159 4.87 15.97 -6.16
CA ALA A 159 5.41 15.07 -5.16
C ALA A 159 5.12 13.62 -5.53
N SER A 160 6.09 12.75 -5.21
CA SER A 160 6.00 11.33 -5.51
C SER A 160 6.60 10.51 -4.38
N VAL A 161 5.81 9.58 -3.81
CA VAL A 161 6.18 8.77 -2.64
C VAL A 161 5.80 7.32 -2.88
N ALA A 162 6.70 6.40 -2.54
CA ALA A 162 6.43 4.97 -2.57
C ALA A 162 7.01 4.27 -1.34
N PHE A 163 6.17 3.51 -0.63
CA PHE A 163 6.59 2.68 0.49
C PHE A 163 5.73 1.42 0.60
N SER A 164 6.24 0.43 1.33
CA SER A 164 5.49 -0.75 1.73
C SER A 164 5.56 -0.98 3.23
N LEU A 165 4.49 -1.53 3.80
CA LEU A 165 4.41 -1.99 5.18
C LEU A 165 3.97 -3.45 5.21
N HIS A 166 4.53 -4.23 6.14
CA HIS A 166 4.24 -5.66 6.30
C HIS A 166 4.10 -5.99 7.78
N LEU A 167 3.00 -6.65 8.17
CA LEU A 167 2.84 -7.27 9.48
C LEU A 167 3.15 -8.75 9.35
N ILE A 168 4.19 -9.20 10.03
CA ILE A 168 4.73 -10.55 9.90
C ILE A 168 4.64 -11.26 11.24
N ARG A 169 4.02 -12.45 11.25
CA ARG A 169 3.94 -13.28 12.45
C ARG A 169 5.28 -13.92 12.74
N VAL A 170 5.72 -13.84 14.00
CA VAL A 170 7.04 -14.32 14.42
C VAL A 170 7.12 -15.85 14.43
N SER A 171 6.03 -16.55 14.78
CA SER A 171 6.05 -18.00 14.93
C SER A 171 6.38 -18.77 13.64
N ASP A 172 5.85 -18.33 12.51
CA ASP A 172 5.93 -19.02 11.22
C ASP A 172 6.38 -18.15 10.03
N GLY A 173 6.57 -16.84 10.24
CA GLY A 173 6.92 -15.89 9.18
C GLY A 173 5.78 -15.54 8.23
N ALA A 174 4.53 -15.88 8.56
CA ALA A 174 3.40 -15.54 7.72
C ALA A 174 3.21 -14.04 7.63
N VAL A 175 3.10 -13.51 6.40
CA VAL A 175 2.72 -12.12 6.15
C VAL A 175 1.22 -11.99 6.38
N LEU A 176 0.82 -11.48 7.54
CA LEU A 176 -0.56 -11.36 7.97
C LEU A 176 -1.29 -10.21 7.28
N TRP A 177 -0.58 -9.12 7.07
CA TRP A 177 -1.08 -7.93 6.40
C TRP A 177 0.05 -7.24 5.65
N GLN A 178 -0.31 -6.65 4.52
CA GLN A 178 0.59 -5.80 3.75
C GLN A 178 -0.15 -4.59 3.20
N TYR A 179 0.58 -3.49 3.05
CA TYR A 179 0.08 -2.27 2.46
C TYR A 179 1.16 -1.68 1.55
N THR A 180 0.76 -1.37 0.33
CA THR A 180 1.60 -0.71 -0.66
C THR A 180 1.03 0.67 -0.95
N PHE A 181 1.87 1.68 -0.85
CA PHE A 181 1.59 3.03 -1.27
C PHE A 181 2.59 3.40 -2.37
N ASP A 182 2.10 3.72 -3.54
CA ASP A 182 2.91 4.13 -4.68
C ASP A 182 2.14 5.21 -5.44
N GLU A 183 2.43 6.47 -5.08
CA GLU A 183 1.67 7.60 -5.56
C GLU A 183 2.57 8.73 -6.06
N THR A 184 2.25 9.19 -7.26
CA THR A 184 2.66 10.49 -7.79
C THR A 184 1.40 11.33 -7.93
N GLN A 185 1.34 12.49 -7.28
CA GLN A 185 0.15 13.32 -7.33
C GLN A 185 -0.10 13.80 -8.77
N GLN A 186 -1.31 13.56 -9.26
CA GLN A 186 -1.75 13.98 -10.59
C GLN A 186 -2.75 15.15 -10.48
N PRO A 187 -2.98 15.95 -11.52
CA PRO A 187 -4.06 16.95 -11.52
C PRO A 187 -5.42 16.28 -11.25
N LEU A 188 -6.30 16.97 -10.51
CA LEU A 188 -7.65 16.45 -10.23
C LEU A 188 -8.43 16.13 -11.52
N THR A 189 -8.22 16.91 -12.57
CA THR A 189 -8.85 16.71 -13.89
C THR A 189 -8.47 15.39 -14.56
N GLU A 190 -7.32 14.84 -14.22
CA GLU A 190 -6.82 13.59 -14.79
C GLU A 190 -7.18 12.35 -13.94
N ASN A 191 -7.48 12.54 -12.65
CA ASN A 191 -7.76 11.41 -11.77
C ASN A 191 -8.84 11.68 -10.73
N LEU A 192 -10.10 11.71 -11.18
CA LEU A 192 -11.28 11.87 -10.33
C LEU A 192 -11.47 10.72 -9.33
N LEU A 193 -10.92 9.54 -9.60
CA LEU A 193 -11.02 8.37 -8.71
C LEU A 193 -10.22 8.57 -7.41
N LYS A 194 -9.22 9.46 -7.41
CA LYS A 194 -8.43 9.83 -6.23
C LYS A 194 -8.94 11.10 -5.52
N ALA A 195 -10.21 11.44 -5.70
CA ALA A 195 -10.84 12.63 -5.10
C ALA A 195 -10.64 12.74 -3.57
N ASN A 196 -10.47 11.63 -2.87
CA ASN A 196 -10.22 11.63 -1.41
C ASN A 196 -8.88 12.29 -1.06
N LEU A 197 -7.83 12.09 -1.86
CA LEU A 197 -6.54 12.76 -1.68
C LEU A 197 -6.70 14.29 -1.79
N TYR A 198 -7.52 14.74 -2.75
CA TYR A 198 -7.75 16.16 -2.98
C TYR A 198 -8.69 16.79 -1.96
N LYS A 199 -9.63 16.03 -1.40
CA LYS A 199 -10.46 16.51 -0.27
C LYS A 199 -9.60 16.81 0.95
N GLU A 200 -8.66 15.95 1.29
CA GLU A 200 -7.77 16.16 2.43
C GLU A 200 -6.73 17.27 2.16
N SER A 201 -6.32 17.48 0.92
CA SER A 201 -5.34 18.52 0.54
C SER A 201 -5.95 19.90 0.27
N GLY A 202 -7.28 20.04 0.23
CA GLY A 202 -7.95 21.30 -0.15
C GLY A 202 -7.64 21.72 -1.60
N LEU A 203 -7.53 20.77 -2.52
CA LEU A 203 -7.22 20.97 -3.94
C LEU A 203 -5.83 21.56 -4.21
N LYS A 204 -4.88 21.39 -3.28
CA LYS A 204 -3.51 21.87 -3.40
C LYS A 204 -2.56 20.77 -3.80
N TRP A 205 -1.45 21.14 -4.39
CA TRP A 205 -0.32 20.26 -4.58
C TRP A 205 0.37 20.02 -3.24
N LEU A 206 0.46 18.75 -2.84
CA LEU A 206 1.06 18.34 -1.58
C LEU A 206 2.59 18.40 -1.66
N THR A 207 3.24 18.57 -0.52
CA THR A 207 4.65 18.21 -0.33
C THR A 207 4.82 16.70 -0.25
N ALA A 208 6.04 16.19 -0.40
CA ALA A 208 6.31 14.77 -0.21
C ALA A 208 5.99 14.31 1.21
N ASP A 209 6.28 15.13 2.24
CA ASP A 209 5.93 14.86 3.64
C ASP A 209 4.40 14.71 3.82
N GLN A 210 3.61 15.61 3.22
CA GLN A 210 2.15 15.55 3.30
C GLN A 210 1.60 14.31 2.58
N LEU A 211 2.14 13.98 1.40
CA LEU A 211 1.74 12.80 0.64
C LEU A 211 2.10 11.50 1.38
N ALA A 212 3.29 11.44 1.98
CA ALA A 212 3.74 10.33 2.80
C ALA A 212 2.85 10.16 4.05
N SER A 213 2.55 11.24 4.77
CA SER A 213 1.65 11.25 5.93
C SER A 213 0.24 10.78 5.58
N TYR A 214 -0.29 11.18 4.43
CA TYR A 214 -1.55 10.67 3.90
C TYR A 214 -1.49 9.16 3.71
N GLY A 215 -0.47 8.66 3.03
CA GLY A 215 -0.28 7.22 2.78
C GLY A 215 -0.19 6.40 4.07
N ILE A 216 0.59 6.84 5.05
CA ILE A 216 0.70 6.18 6.37
C ILE A 216 -0.63 6.19 7.13
N THR A 217 -1.38 7.29 7.07
CA THR A 217 -2.70 7.36 7.68
C THR A 217 -3.65 6.32 7.08
N GLN A 218 -3.67 6.18 5.76
CA GLN A 218 -4.47 5.15 5.09
C GLN A 218 -4.02 3.73 5.45
N ALA A 219 -2.70 3.50 5.53
CA ALA A 219 -2.13 2.23 5.96
C ALA A 219 -2.58 1.86 7.39
N CYS A 220 -2.46 2.79 8.35
CA CYS A 220 -2.90 2.58 9.73
C CYS A 220 -4.42 2.32 9.83
N ARG A 221 -5.25 3.05 9.07
CA ARG A 221 -6.70 2.79 8.98
C ARG A 221 -6.98 1.37 8.46
N SER A 222 -6.26 0.95 7.41
CA SER A 222 -6.38 -0.40 6.85
C SER A 222 -5.97 -1.48 7.85
N LEU A 223 -4.87 -1.28 8.58
CA LEU A 223 -4.37 -2.21 9.58
C LEU A 223 -5.37 -2.31 10.75
N LYS A 224 -5.76 -1.17 11.35
CA LYS A 224 -6.70 -1.13 12.48
C LYS A 224 -8.06 -1.75 12.16
N LYS A 225 -8.55 -1.60 10.92
CA LYS A 225 -9.80 -2.23 10.48
C LYS A 225 -9.75 -3.76 10.45
N ARG A 226 -8.55 -4.34 10.31
CA ARG A 226 -8.34 -5.79 10.23
C ARG A 226 -7.95 -6.42 11.56
N LEU A 227 -7.47 -5.64 12.50
CA LEU A 227 -7.19 -6.10 13.87
C LEU A 227 -8.52 -6.28 14.61
N PRO A 228 -8.68 -7.38 15.40
CA PRO A 228 -9.86 -7.63 16.19
C PRO A 228 -10.01 -6.63 17.35
#